data_a619f0da7fd35cb90432122fac8f193d
#
_entry.id   a619f0da7fd35cb90432122fac8f193d
#
_cell.length_a   1.000
_cell.length_b   1.000
_cell.length_c   1.000
_cell.angle_alpha   90.00
_cell.angle_beta   90.00
_cell.angle_gamma   90.00
#
_symmetry.space_group_name_H-M   'P 1'
#
loop_
_entity.id
_entity.type
_entity.pdbx_description
1 polymer ?
#
loop_
_entity_poly.entity_id
_entity_poly.type
_entity_poly.pdbx_seq_one_letter_code
_entity_poly.pdbx_strand_id
1 'polypeptide(L)'
;FVPPASFERSLELPAPVHDAEALQFAVRRLLPELEGFLVLRQAGVQELELVCRHERREKTVLKLGFAKPTRNASRMQLLLRETLGRTRLEAPVHTIVLRAPRVLPLSGSNSDLFQKSHEAEGDLLLERLRIRLGKDAVYAIETAADHRPEHAWRVCEAPAGAAPNRHRPLWLLPKPLPCHDGRLKLTSGPERIESGWWDGGDVARDYYVAKDRNGAQLWVYCDRLSGEWYVHGVFA
;
A
#
# COMPACT_ATOMS: atom_id res chain seq x y z
N PHE A 1 -26.26 28.19 5.26
CA PHE A 1 -25.68 27.55 4.08
C PHE A 1 -24.57 26.60 4.53
N VAL A 2 -24.74 25.30 4.30
CA VAL A 2 -23.70 24.30 4.53
C VAL A 2 -23.00 24.09 3.18
N PRO A 3 -21.72 24.42 3.04
CA PRO A 3 -21.01 24.24 1.79
C PRO A 3 -20.94 22.74 1.42
N PRO A 4 -21.01 22.39 0.13
CA PRO A 4 -20.95 20.98 -0.29
C PRO A 4 -19.65 20.34 0.18
N ALA A 5 -19.76 19.12 0.73
CA ALA A 5 -18.61 18.30 1.18
C ALA A 5 -17.87 17.60 0.01
N SER A 6 -18.17 17.99 -1.22
CA SER A 6 -17.61 17.43 -2.45
C SER A 6 -17.25 18.55 -3.44
N PHE A 7 -16.37 18.23 -4.37
CA PHE A 7 -16.00 19.09 -5.48
C PHE A 7 -16.33 18.41 -6.80
N GLU A 8 -16.91 19.16 -7.73
CA GLU A 8 -17.12 18.71 -9.10
C GLU A 8 -16.97 19.89 -10.06
N ARG A 9 -16.15 19.71 -11.09
CA ARG A 9 -15.99 20.64 -12.19
C ARG A 9 -15.92 19.91 -13.52
N SER A 10 -16.68 20.44 -14.49
CA SER A 10 -16.74 19.92 -15.85
C SER A 10 -16.03 20.88 -16.80
N LEU A 11 -15.31 20.31 -17.75
CA LEU A 11 -14.68 21.05 -18.85
C LEU A 11 -15.01 20.37 -20.16
N GLU A 12 -15.70 21.11 -21.03
CA GLU A 12 -15.94 20.71 -22.41
C GLU A 12 -14.67 20.94 -23.24
N LEU A 13 -14.30 19.96 -24.06
CA LEU A 13 -13.10 20.03 -24.89
C LEU A 13 -13.43 20.68 -26.23
N PRO A 14 -12.53 21.51 -26.78
CA PRO A 14 -12.77 22.22 -28.04
C PRO A 14 -12.92 21.27 -29.25
N ALA A 15 -12.36 20.08 -29.15
CA ALA A 15 -12.47 18.98 -30.12
C ALA A 15 -12.41 17.64 -29.41
N PRO A 16 -12.95 16.56 -30.00
CA PRO A 16 -12.88 15.21 -29.46
C PRO A 16 -11.41 14.75 -29.31
N VAL A 17 -11.06 14.25 -28.13
CA VAL A 17 -9.72 13.78 -27.81
C VAL A 17 -9.67 12.25 -27.81
N HIS A 18 -8.82 11.68 -28.65
CA HIS A 18 -8.65 10.23 -28.81
C HIS A 18 -7.55 9.64 -27.94
N ASP A 19 -6.60 10.47 -27.53
CA ASP A 19 -5.46 10.05 -26.72
C ASP A 19 -5.65 10.49 -25.26
N ALA A 20 -5.55 9.52 -24.36
CA ALA A 20 -5.70 9.79 -22.92
C ALA A 20 -4.61 10.73 -22.40
N GLU A 21 -3.38 10.65 -22.90
CA GLU A 21 -2.30 11.53 -22.46
C GLU A 21 -2.57 13.00 -22.78
N ALA A 22 -3.24 13.28 -23.92
CA ALA A 22 -3.60 14.64 -24.31
C ALA A 22 -4.58 15.30 -23.31
N LEU A 23 -5.38 14.52 -22.57
CA LEU A 23 -6.29 15.03 -21.55
C LEU A 23 -5.56 15.72 -20.38
N GLN A 24 -4.26 15.47 -20.19
CA GLN A 24 -3.47 16.13 -19.14
C GLN A 24 -3.48 17.67 -19.28
N PHE A 25 -3.59 18.21 -20.49
CA PHE A 25 -3.68 19.66 -20.70
C PHE A 25 -4.99 20.23 -20.15
N ALA A 26 -6.08 19.51 -20.35
CA ALA A 26 -7.39 19.90 -19.83
C ALA A 26 -7.46 19.76 -18.30
N VAL A 27 -6.86 18.69 -17.75
CA VAL A 27 -6.77 18.46 -16.31
C VAL A 27 -5.98 19.57 -15.59
N ARG A 28 -4.91 20.10 -16.21
CA ARG A 28 -4.14 21.23 -15.67
C ARG A 28 -4.96 22.49 -15.42
N ARG A 29 -6.08 22.66 -16.09
CA ARG A 29 -6.98 23.80 -15.86
C ARG A 29 -7.88 23.56 -14.65
N LEU A 30 -8.28 22.32 -14.38
CA LEU A 30 -9.20 21.97 -13.30
C LEU A 30 -8.53 21.83 -11.94
N LEU A 31 -7.26 21.39 -11.90
CA LEU A 31 -6.54 21.16 -10.65
C LEU A 31 -6.34 22.42 -9.79
N PRO A 32 -6.01 23.61 -10.34
CA PRO A 32 -5.93 24.84 -9.55
C PRO A 32 -7.26 25.24 -8.92
N GLU A 33 -8.38 24.97 -9.62
CA GLU A 33 -9.72 25.25 -9.07
C GLU A 33 -10.01 24.34 -7.86
N LEU A 34 -9.65 23.05 -7.96
CA LEU A 34 -9.74 22.12 -6.83
C LEU A 34 -8.83 22.56 -5.68
N GLU A 35 -7.57 22.91 -5.96
CA GLU A 35 -6.64 23.37 -4.93
C GLU A 35 -7.14 24.61 -4.21
N GLY A 36 -7.60 25.62 -4.94
CA GLY A 36 -8.21 26.84 -4.36
C GLY A 36 -9.43 26.53 -3.50
N PHE A 37 -10.30 25.62 -3.96
CA PHE A 37 -11.45 25.14 -3.19
C PHE A 37 -11.04 24.45 -1.88
N LEU A 38 -9.99 23.63 -1.90
CA LEU A 38 -9.48 22.91 -0.74
C LEU A 38 -8.74 23.83 0.24
N VAL A 39 -7.99 24.80 -0.28
CA VAL A 39 -7.29 25.82 0.54
C VAL A 39 -8.28 26.63 1.35
N LEU A 40 -9.33 27.16 0.71
CA LEU A 40 -10.38 27.95 1.37
C LEU A 40 -11.09 27.18 2.49
N ARG A 41 -11.10 25.84 2.43
CA ARG A 41 -11.74 24.97 3.43
C ARG A 41 -10.78 24.37 4.44
N GLN A 42 -9.49 24.67 4.34
CA GLN A 42 -8.44 23.99 5.14
C GLN A 42 -8.58 22.47 5.05
N ALA A 43 -8.82 21.95 3.86
CA ALA A 43 -9.18 20.57 3.61
C ALA A 43 -8.28 19.91 2.57
N GLY A 44 -8.38 18.61 2.46
CA GLY A 44 -7.74 17.80 1.44
C GLY A 44 -8.67 16.71 0.91
N VAL A 45 -8.22 16.00 -0.11
CA VAL A 45 -8.91 14.86 -0.69
C VAL A 45 -8.04 13.62 -0.59
N GLN A 46 -8.67 12.48 -0.33
CA GLN A 46 -8.01 11.17 -0.31
C GLN A 46 -8.41 10.33 -1.52
N GLU A 47 -9.44 10.76 -2.23
CA GLU A 47 -9.89 10.15 -3.47
C GLU A 47 -10.20 11.24 -4.51
N LEU A 48 -9.77 11.01 -5.75
CA LEU A 48 -10.02 11.88 -6.88
C LEU A 48 -10.47 11.04 -8.07
N GLU A 49 -11.51 11.47 -8.76
CA GLU A 49 -12.03 10.83 -9.96
C GLU A 49 -11.91 11.77 -11.16
N LEU A 50 -11.36 11.25 -12.26
CA LEU A 50 -11.45 11.88 -13.57
C LEU A 50 -12.44 11.10 -14.41
N VAL A 51 -13.58 11.70 -14.71
CA VAL A 51 -14.63 11.11 -15.53
C VAL A 51 -14.52 11.66 -16.95
N CYS A 52 -14.24 10.77 -17.90
CA CYS A 52 -14.19 11.08 -19.33
C CYS A 52 -15.54 10.69 -19.97
N ARG A 53 -16.24 11.66 -20.55
CA ARG A 53 -17.52 11.44 -21.22
C ARG A 53 -17.31 11.29 -22.72
N HIS A 54 -17.92 10.26 -23.28
CA HIS A 54 -17.91 9.93 -24.71
C HIS A 54 -19.30 10.22 -25.31
N GLU A 55 -19.36 10.45 -26.62
CA GLU A 55 -20.61 10.86 -27.29
C GLU A 55 -21.67 9.71 -27.30
N ARG A 56 -21.24 8.47 -27.58
CA ARG A 56 -22.14 7.32 -27.76
C ARG A 56 -21.69 6.07 -26.99
N ARG A 57 -20.86 6.24 -25.96
CA ARG A 57 -20.33 5.16 -25.15
C ARG A 57 -20.47 5.48 -23.67
N GLU A 58 -20.36 4.47 -22.84
CA GLU A 58 -20.28 4.66 -21.40
C GLU A 58 -19.05 5.48 -21.02
N LYS A 59 -19.18 6.24 -19.94
CA LYS A 59 -18.09 7.07 -19.42
C LYS A 59 -16.92 6.22 -18.93
N THR A 60 -15.70 6.66 -19.20
CA THR A 60 -14.50 6.12 -18.56
C THR A 60 -14.27 6.86 -17.24
N VAL A 61 -14.07 6.12 -16.16
CA VAL A 61 -13.81 6.68 -14.83
C VAL A 61 -12.44 6.24 -14.35
N LEU A 62 -11.54 7.21 -14.17
CA LEU A 62 -10.21 6.98 -13.60
C LEU A 62 -10.23 7.42 -12.15
N LYS A 63 -9.90 6.50 -11.24
CA LYS A 63 -9.86 6.73 -9.79
C LYS A 63 -8.43 6.78 -9.29
N LEU A 64 -8.12 7.82 -8.51
CA LEU A 64 -6.86 7.97 -7.80
C LEU A 64 -7.12 7.97 -6.30
N GLY A 65 -6.34 7.18 -5.56
CA GLY A 65 -6.32 7.19 -4.11
C GLY A 65 -5.00 7.77 -3.60
N PHE A 66 -5.07 8.57 -2.55
CA PHE A 66 -3.92 9.14 -1.85
C PHE A 66 -3.75 8.47 -0.49
N ALA A 67 -2.51 8.22 -0.09
CA ALA A 67 -2.19 7.60 1.21
C ALA A 67 -2.70 8.46 2.38
N LYS A 68 -2.60 9.79 2.26
CA LYS A 68 -3.13 10.78 3.21
C LYS A 68 -3.92 11.85 2.47
N PRO A 69 -4.89 12.52 3.14
CA PRO A 69 -5.60 13.64 2.53
C PRO A 69 -4.60 14.70 2.02
N THR A 70 -4.73 15.10 0.78
CA THR A 70 -3.83 16.06 0.14
C THR A 70 -4.62 17.17 -0.57
N ARG A 71 -4.02 18.36 -0.69
CA ARG A 71 -4.47 19.46 -1.54
C ARG A 71 -3.43 19.90 -2.56
N ASN A 72 -2.32 19.16 -2.66
CA ASN A 72 -1.20 19.51 -3.53
C ASN A 72 -1.54 19.19 -4.99
N ALA A 73 -1.83 20.21 -5.80
CA ALA A 73 -2.17 20.05 -7.21
C ALA A 73 -1.04 19.41 -8.03
N SER A 74 0.22 19.68 -7.71
CA SER A 74 1.37 19.08 -8.41
C SER A 74 1.44 17.58 -8.22
N ARG A 75 1.19 17.10 -6.98
CA ARG A 75 1.10 15.66 -6.68
C ARG A 75 -0.06 15.01 -7.42
N MET A 76 -1.24 15.63 -7.40
CA MET A 76 -2.42 15.15 -8.13
C MET A 76 -2.14 15.07 -9.63
N GLN A 77 -1.51 16.10 -10.21
CA GLN A 77 -1.16 16.16 -11.62
C GLN A 77 -0.18 15.05 -12.01
N LEU A 78 0.84 14.79 -11.20
CA LEU A 78 1.81 13.71 -11.45
C LEU A 78 1.12 12.35 -11.52
N LEU A 79 0.26 12.05 -10.56
CA LEU A 79 -0.44 10.76 -10.51
C LEU A 79 -1.49 10.62 -11.62
N LEU A 80 -2.22 11.70 -11.95
CA LEU A 80 -3.14 11.72 -13.10
C LEU A 80 -2.40 11.50 -14.41
N ARG A 81 -1.23 12.10 -14.59
CA ARG A 81 -0.39 11.88 -15.78
C ARG A 81 0.04 10.41 -15.90
N GLU A 82 0.50 9.78 -14.81
CA GLU A 82 0.88 8.36 -14.83
C GLU A 82 -0.32 7.45 -15.11
N THR A 83 -1.49 7.79 -14.61
CA THR A 83 -2.73 7.04 -14.86
C THR A 83 -3.18 7.19 -16.32
N LEU A 84 -3.20 8.40 -16.84
CA LEU A 84 -3.57 8.68 -18.24
C LEU A 84 -2.63 7.99 -19.23
N GLY A 85 -1.31 7.98 -19.00
CA GLY A 85 -0.34 7.29 -19.85
C GLY A 85 -0.50 5.77 -19.92
N ARG A 86 -1.33 5.18 -19.02
CA ARG A 86 -1.66 3.74 -19.01
C ARG A 86 -3.09 3.45 -19.43
N THR A 87 -3.87 4.49 -19.66
CA THR A 87 -5.30 4.38 -19.99
C THR A 87 -5.47 4.32 -21.51
N ARG A 88 -6.20 3.33 -21.99
CA ARG A 88 -6.70 3.31 -23.37
C ARG A 88 -8.14 3.78 -23.37
N LEU A 89 -8.41 4.79 -24.18
CA LEU A 89 -9.78 5.28 -24.40
C LEU A 89 -10.45 4.42 -25.48
N GLU A 90 -11.64 3.93 -25.18
CA GLU A 90 -12.43 3.14 -26.13
C GLU A 90 -13.15 4.01 -27.18
N ALA A 91 -13.30 5.30 -26.90
CA ALA A 91 -13.93 6.28 -27.77
C ALA A 91 -13.41 7.68 -27.46
N PRO A 92 -13.57 8.65 -28.41
CA PRO A 92 -13.17 10.03 -28.21
C PRO A 92 -13.88 10.67 -27.01
N VAL A 93 -13.14 11.47 -26.25
CA VAL A 93 -13.64 12.20 -25.09
C VAL A 93 -14.02 13.62 -25.52
N HIS A 94 -15.23 14.04 -25.20
CA HIS A 94 -15.75 15.40 -25.46
C HIS A 94 -15.76 16.28 -24.21
N THR A 95 -15.92 15.65 -23.04
CA THR A 95 -16.01 16.38 -21.77
C THR A 95 -15.25 15.59 -20.71
N ILE A 96 -14.47 16.29 -19.91
CA ILE A 96 -13.90 15.76 -18.69
C ILE A 96 -14.58 16.35 -17.47
N VAL A 97 -14.75 15.53 -16.42
CA VAL A 97 -15.25 16.00 -15.13
C VAL A 97 -14.27 15.58 -14.05
N LEU A 98 -13.73 16.53 -13.32
CA LEU A 98 -12.90 16.28 -12.14
C LEU A 98 -13.81 16.27 -10.91
N ARG A 99 -13.79 15.16 -10.16
CA ARG A 99 -14.61 14.97 -8.96
C ARG A 99 -13.74 14.64 -7.77
N ALA A 100 -14.00 15.28 -6.65
CA ALA A 100 -13.57 14.85 -5.34
C ALA A 100 -14.83 14.52 -4.52
N PRO A 101 -15.23 13.25 -4.43
CA PRO A 101 -16.51 12.85 -3.83
C PRO A 101 -16.55 13.15 -2.34
N ARG A 102 -15.39 13.18 -1.68
CA ARG A 102 -15.27 13.45 -0.24
C ARG A 102 -14.12 14.39 0.04
N VAL A 103 -14.42 15.43 0.79
CA VAL A 103 -13.45 16.42 1.28
C VAL A 103 -13.24 16.18 2.77
N LEU A 104 -11.99 16.06 3.20
CA LEU A 104 -11.60 15.75 4.57
C LEU A 104 -10.86 16.93 5.19
N PRO A 105 -11.05 17.24 6.48
CA PRO A 105 -10.26 18.25 7.16
C PRO A 105 -8.76 17.90 7.09
N LEU A 106 -7.92 18.86 6.79
CA LEU A 106 -6.48 18.74 6.98
C LEU A 106 -6.15 19.18 8.39
N SER A 107 -5.92 18.21 9.28
CA SER A 107 -5.36 18.49 10.59
C SER A 107 -3.97 19.08 10.41
N GLY A 108 -3.77 20.33 10.83
CA GLY A 108 -2.45 20.96 10.85
C GLY A 108 -1.53 20.20 11.80
N SER A 109 -0.77 19.23 11.31
CA SER A 109 0.27 18.61 12.13
C SER A 109 1.45 19.58 12.19
N ASN A 110 1.75 20.07 13.40
CA ASN A 110 3.00 20.77 13.74
C ASN A 110 4.20 19.80 13.80
N SER A 111 4.30 18.86 12.86
CA SER A 111 5.44 17.98 12.79
C SER A 111 6.61 18.66 12.10
N ASP A 112 7.79 18.35 12.58
CA ASP A 112 9.09 18.87 12.19
C ASP A 112 9.25 18.95 10.66
N LEU A 113 9.74 20.07 10.16
CA LEU A 113 9.85 20.37 8.71
C LEU A 113 10.71 19.32 7.96
N PHE A 114 11.64 18.67 8.65
CA PHE A 114 12.54 17.66 8.08
C PHE A 114 11.92 16.25 8.02
N GLN A 115 11.08 15.86 8.97
CA GLN A 115 10.37 14.58 8.92
C GLN A 115 9.26 14.55 7.85
N LYS A 116 8.63 15.71 7.58
CA LYS A 116 7.58 15.82 6.56
C LYS A 116 8.04 15.48 5.14
N SER A 117 9.30 15.74 4.79
CA SER A 117 9.79 15.49 3.43
C SER A 117 9.90 13.98 3.13
N HIS A 118 10.48 13.21 4.04
CA HIS A 118 10.67 11.77 3.84
C HIS A 118 9.37 10.96 3.86
N GLU A 119 8.43 11.32 4.75
CA GLU A 119 7.11 10.68 4.77
C GLU A 119 6.31 10.99 3.50
N ALA A 120 6.36 12.23 3.01
CA ALA A 120 5.65 12.64 1.79
C ALA A 120 6.22 11.94 0.54
N GLU A 121 7.52 11.70 0.47
CA GLU A 121 8.18 10.95 -0.60
C GLU A 121 7.80 9.46 -0.56
N GLY A 122 7.74 8.85 0.62
CA GLY A 122 7.29 7.48 0.81
C GLY A 122 5.84 7.27 0.40
N ASP A 123 4.95 8.16 0.82
CA ASP A 123 3.53 8.15 0.43
C ASP A 123 3.37 8.26 -1.10
N LEU A 124 4.13 9.17 -1.74
CA LEU A 124 4.11 9.33 -3.19
C LEU A 124 4.62 8.09 -3.92
N LEU A 125 5.68 7.45 -3.41
CA LEU A 125 6.19 6.21 -3.98
C LEU A 125 5.14 5.09 -3.94
N LEU A 126 4.46 4.90 -2.81
CA LEU A 126 3.39 3.91 -2.67
C LEU A 126 2.23 4.17 -3.64
N GLU A 127 1.81 5.43 -3.81
CA GLU A 127 0.77 5.81 -4.75
C GLU A 127 1.16 5.49 -6.20
N ARG A 128 2.39 5.80 -6.60
CA ARG A 128 2.92 5.47 -7.92
C ARG A 128 3.02 3.96 -8.15
N LEU A 129 3.45 3.21 -7.14
CA LEU A 129 3.48 1.75 -7.21
C LEU A 129 2.07 1.17 -7.40
N ARG A 130 1.08 1.69 -6.67
CA ARG A 130 -0.33 1.27 -6.83
C ARG A 130 -0.88 1.55 -8.22
N ILE A 131 -0.53 2.69 -8.85
CA ILE A 131 -0.90 2.99 -10.23
C ILE A 131 -0.24 2.01 -11.21
N ARG A 132 1.02 1.65 -10.97
CA ARG A 132 1.79 0.79 -11.88
C ARG A 132 1.48 -0.69 -11.77
N LEU A 133 1.30 -1.19 -10.55
CA LEU A 133 1.16 -2.61 -10.24
C LEU A 133 -0.30 -3.02 -9.97
N GLY A 134 -1.17 -2.05 -9.73
CA GLY A 134 -2.52 -2.27 -9.24
C GLY A 134 -2.58 -2.16 -7.71
N LYS A 135 -3.76 -1.79 -7.20
CA LYS A 135 -3.99 -1.59 -5.76
C LYS A 135 -3.80 -2.88 -4.94
N ASP A 136 -4.10 -4.02 -5.55
CA ASP A 136 -4.06 -5.32 -4.87
C ASP A 136 -2.62 -5.88 -4.76
N ALA A 137 -1.67 -5.34 -5.55
CA ALA A 137 -0.27 -5.71 -5.49
C ALA A 137 0.53 -4.89 -4.46
N VAL A 138 -0.05 -3.81 -3.90
CA VAL A 138 0.62 -2.90 -2.96
C VAL A 138 -0.26 -2.70 -1.74
N TYR A 139 0.01 -3.46 -0.72
CA TYR A 139 -0.73 -3.46 0.55
C TYR A 139 0.20 -3.21 1.74
N ALA A 140 -0.36 -2.80 2.84
CA ALA A 140 0.33 -2.72 4.11
C ALA A 140 0.18 -4.04 4.88
N ILE A 141 1.12 -4.29 5.79
CA ILE A 141 1.06 -5.41 6.73
C ILE A 141 1.10 -4.88 8.15
N GLU A 142 0.39 -5.54 9.04
CA GLU A 142 0.47 -5.29 10.48
C GLU A 142 0.69 -6.60 11.24
N THR A 143 1.19 -6.50 12.46
CA THR A 143 1.35 -7.66 13.33
C THR A 143 -0.01 -8.17 13.80
N ALA A 144 -0.19 -9.49 13.78
CA ALA A 144 -1.33 -10.17 14.37
C ALA A 144 -0.96 -10.76 15.73
N ALA A 145 -1.93 -10.83 16.63
CA ALA A 145 -1.76 -11.39 17.97
C ALA A 145 -1.77 -12.94 17.92
N ASP A 146 -0.86 -13.51 17.12
CA ASP A 146 -0.64 -14.95 17.02
C ASP A 146 0.85 -15.25 17.28
N HIS A 147 1.12 -16.31 18.03
CA HIS A 147 2.49 -16.73 18.31
C HIS A 147 3.10 -17.55 17.19
N ARG A 148 2.29 -18.18 16.35
CA ARG A 148 2.73 -18.89 15.14
C ARG A 148 3.31 -17.91 14.13
N PRO A 149 4.56 -18.05 13.68
CA PRO A 149 5.20 -17.09 12.80
C PRO A 149 4.43 -16.84 11.50
N GLU A 150 3.87 -17.90 10.93
CA GLU A 150 3.07 -17.88 9.71
C GLU A 150 1.75 -17.09 9.84
N HIS A 151 1.24 -16.92 11.06
CA HIS A 151 0.00 -16.19 11.38
C HIS A 151 0.26 -14.89 12.15
N ALA A 152 1.53 -14.54 12.41
CA ALA A 152 1.90 -13.38 13.22
C ALA A 152 1.76 -12.03 12.47
N TRP A 153 1.27 -12.02 11.25
CA TRP A 153 1.02 -10.84 10.44
C TRP A 153 -0.23 -11.00 9.58
N ARG A 154 -0.81 -9.89 9.20
CA ARG A 154 -1.95 -9.85 8.27
C ARG A 154 -1.89 -8.62 7.37
N VAL A 155 -2.54 -8.71 6.22
CA VAL A 155 -2.72 -7.56 5.31
C VAL A 155 -3.70 -6.57 5.93
N CYS A 156 -3.38 -5.27 5.85
CA CYS A 156 -4.22 -4.18 6.30
C CYS A 156 -4.16 -3.00 5.31
N GLU A 157 -5.07 -2.04 5.46
CA GLU A 157 -5.05 -0.81 4.64
C GLU A 157 -4.00 0.18 5.14
N ALA A 158 -3.86 0.31 6.46
CA ALA A 158 -2.85 1.15 7.11
C ALA A 158 -2.36 0.47 8.39
N PRO A 159 -1.04 0.34 8.60
CA PRO A 159 -0.49 -0.32 9.78
C PRO A 159 -0.78 0.49 11.06
N ALA A 160 -1.27 -0.18 12.08
CA ALA A 160 -1.52 0.41 13.40
C ALA A 160 -0.37 0.04 14.36
N GLY A 161 0.67 0.86 14.42
CA GLY A 161 1.73 0.75 15.43
C GLY A 161 3.04 0.11 14.95
N ALA A 162 4.05 0.16 15.83
CA ALA A 162 5.38 -0.42 15.57
C ALA A 162 5.36 -1.92 15.78
N ALA A 163 6.05 -2.66 14.90
CA ALA A 163 6.28 -4.09 15.09
C ALA A 163 7.10 -4.34 16.37
N PRO A 164 6.80 -5.39 17.14
CA PRO A 164 7.60 -5.75 18.31
C PRO A 164 9.03 -6.07 17.85
N ASN A 165 10.01 -5.50 18.57
CA ASN A 165 11.44 -5.74 18.31
C ASN A 165 11.84 -7.14 18.81
N ARG A 166 11.54 -8.17 18.03
CA ARG A 166 11.99 -9.54 18.27
C ARG A 166 13.04 -9.93 17.23
N HIS A 167 14.08 -10.63 17.67
CA HIS A 167 15.10 -11.15 16.75
C HIS A 167 14.52 -12.33 15.97
N ARG A 168 13.82 -12.02 14.88
CA ARG A 168 13.22 -12.99 13.96
C ARG A 168 13.72 -12.76 12.54
N PRO A 169 13.73 -13.81 11.68
CA PRO A 169 14.20 -13.67 10.32
C PRO A 169 13.33 -12.72 9.52
N LEU A 170 13.92 -11.96 8.60
CA LEU A 170 13.19 -11.13 7.63
C LEU A 170 12.48 -11.97 6.56
N TRP A 171 12.98 -13.19 6.33
CA TRP A 171 12.44 -14.08 5.31
C TRP A 171 11.93 -15.37 5.94
N LEU A 172 10.61 -15.54 5.91
CA LEU A 172 9.95 -16.76 6.34
C LEU A 172 9.63 -17.62 5.11
N LEU A 173 9.95 -18.90 5.17
CA LEU A 173 9.63 -19.85 4.11
C LEU A 173 8.12 -20.13 4.11
N PRO A 174 7.43 -20.12 2.94
CA PRO A 174 6.01 -20.43 2.86
C PRO A 174 5.68 -21.85 3.35
N LYS A 175 6.63 -22.77 3.20
CA LYS A 175 6.58 -24.12 3.75
C LYS A 175 7.93 -24.42 4.39
N PRO A 176 7.97 -24.87 5.67
CA PRO A 176 9.20 -25.28 6.30
C PRO A 176 9.85 -26.45 5.52
N LEU A 177 11.17 -26.39 5.41
CA LEU A 177 11.95 -27.43 4.72
C LEU A 177 12.55 -28.41 5.73
N PRO A 178 12.35 -29.73 5.57
CA PRO A 178 12.98 -30.70 6.43
C PRO A 178 14.50 -30.56 6.41
N CYS A 179 15.13 -30.66 7.57
CA CYS A 179 16.60 -30.66 7.70
C CYS A 179 17.05 -31.63 8.76
N HIS A 180 18.36 -31.95 8.75
CA HIS A 180 18.97 -32.81 9.76
C HIS A 180 19.84 -31.96 10.69
N ASP A 181 19.68 -32.13 11.99
CA ASP A 181 20.40 -31.40 13.06
C ASP A 181 21.92 -31.46 12.92
N GLY A 182 22.46 -32.59 12.50
CA GLY A 182 23.91 -32.81 12.33
C GLY A 182 24.61 -31.95 11.28
N ARG A 183 23.86 -31.12 10.53
CA ARG A 183 24.40 -30.17 9.53
C ARG A 183 24.38 -28.73 9.99
N LEU A 184 23.75 -28.43 11.12
CA LEU A 184 23.49 -27.10 11.63
C LEU A 184 24.20 -26.87 12.97
N LYS A 185 24.83 -25.73 13.14
CA LYS A 185 25.39 -25.29 14.42
C LYS A 185 24.39 -24.35 15.10
N LEU A 186 23.71 -24.81 16.14
CA LEU A 186 22.82 -23.97 16.93
C LEU A 186 23.61 -22.88 17.64
N THR A 187 23.11 -21.63 17.54
CA THR A 187 23.76 -20.44 18.12
C THR A 187 22.92 -19.77 19.20
N SER A 188 21.59 -19.93 19.17
CA SER A 188 20.65 -19.36 20.15
C SER A 188 19.37 -20.18 20.19
N GLY A 189 18.66 -20.14 21.30
CA GLY A 189 17.38 -20.82 21.53
C GLY A 189 17.40 -21.73 22.76
N PRO A 190 16.31 -22.52 23.02
CA PRO A 190 15.08 -22.54 22.25
C PRO A 190 14.11 -21.39 22.59
N GLU A 191 13.41 -20.87 21.56
CA GLU A 191 12.15 -20.16 21.74
C GLU A 191 11.00 -21.16 21.56
N ARG A 192 10.27 -21.46 22.62
CA ARG A 192 9.16 -22.42 22.56
C ARG A 192 7.88 -21.74 22.12
N ILE A 193 7.21 -22.32 21.12
CA ILE A 193 5.90 -21.91 20.64
C ILE A 193 4.96 -23.10 20.71
N GLU A 194 3.95 -22.98 21.58
CA GLU A 194 2.81 -23.88 21.69
C GLU A 194 1.56 -23.04 21.47
N SER A 195 0.83 -23.26 20.37
CA SER A 195 -0.26 -22.38 19.94
C SER A 195 -1.15 -23.09 18.93
N GLY A 196 -2.37 -22.55 18.70
CA GLY A 196 -3.25 -23.03 17.62
C GLY A 196 -4.27 -24.08 18.03
N TRP A 197 -4.36 -24.45 19.32
CA TRP A 197 -5.30 -25.44 19.83
C TRP A 197 -6.78 -25.02 19.64
N TRP A 198 -7.05 -23.75 19.43
CA TRP A 198 -8.41 -23.19 19.28
C TRP A 198 -8.94 -23.23 17.83
N ASP A 199 -8.07 -23.38 16.83
CA ASP A 199 -8.43 -23.37 15.40
C ASP A 199 -8.07 -24.65 14.65
N GLY A 200 -7.59 -25.66 15.36
CA GLY A 200 -7.17 -26.94 14.80
C GLY A 200 -5.81 -26.90 14.08
N GLY A 201 -5.10 -25.78 14.13
CA GLY A 201 -3.75 -25.57 13.62
C GLY A 201 -2.70 -25.71 14.71
N ASP A 202 -2.81 -26.71 15.56
CA ASP A 202 -1.99 -26.92 16.75
C ASP A 202 -0.50 -27.10 16.40
N VAL A 203 0.36 -26.34 17.06
CA VAL A 203 1.81 -26.41 16.88
C VAL A 203 2.52 -26.50 18.23
N ALA A 204 3.54 -27.36 18.30
CA ALA A 204 4.43 -27.48 19.44
C ALA A 204 5.88 -27.54 18.92
N ARG A 205 6.53 -26.36 18.86
CA ARG A 205 7.81 -26.17 18.18
C ARG A 205 8.82 -25.48 19.09
N ASP A 206 10.05 -25.99 19.13
CA ASP A 206 11.19 -25.35 19.75
C ASP A 206 12.08 -24.72 18.67
N TYR A 207 12.11 -23.39 18.61
CA TYR A 207 12.84 -22.62 17.60
C TYR A 207 14.24 -22.26 18.05
N TYR A 208 15.17 -22.32 17.11
CA TYR A 208 16.59 -22.00 17.30
C TYR A 208 17.10 -21.10 16.16
N VAL A 209 18.12 -20.30 16.46
CA VAL A 209 18.98 -19.73 15.44
C VAL A 209 20.15 -20.68 15.21
N ALA A 210 20.40 -21.03 13.96
CA ALA A 210 21.45 -21.92 13.56
C ALA A 210 22.31 -21.35 12.45
N LYS A 211 23.55 -21.80 12.31
CA LYS A 211 24.41 -21.53 11.15
C LYS A 211 24.58 -22.78 10.33
N ASP A 212 24.45 -22.65 9.02
CA ASP A 212 24.81 -23.71 8.08
C ASP A 212 26.33 -23.77 7.85
N ARG A 213 26.78 -24.70 6.99
CA ARG A 213 28.20 -24.87 6.65
C ARG A 213 28.79 -23.68 5.89
N ASN A 214 27.96 -22.85 5.24
CA ASN A 214 28.36 -21.67 4.49
C ASN A 214 28.32 -20.40 5.36
N GLY A 215 27.92 -20.52 6.63
CA GLY A 215 27.81 -19.42 7.57
C GLY A 215 26.48 -18.66 7.52
N ALA A 216 25.53 -19.05 6.67
CA ALA A 216 24.22 -18.45 6.61
C ALA A 216 23.44 -18.71 7.91
N GLN A 217 22.79 -17.67 8.44
CA GLN A 217 21.94 -17.78 9.62
C GLN A 217 20.53 -18.23 9.23
N LEU A 218 20.12 -19.33 9.84
CA LEU A 218 18.83 -19.96 9.61
C LEU A 218 18.00 -19.95 10.89
N TRP A 219 16.69 -19.82 10.72
CA TRP A 219 15.72 -20.02 11.79
C TRP A 219 15.14 -21.41 11.62
N VAL A 220 15.44 -22.29 12.56
CA VAL A 220 15.07 -23.70 12.50
C VAL A 220 14.24 -24.07 13.71
N TYR A 221 13.42 -25.09 13.59
CA TYR A 221 12.70 -25.64 14.74
C TYR A 221 12.74 -27.15 14.76
N CYS A 222 12.68 -27.68 15.98
CA CYS A 222 12.33 -29.05 16.24
C CYS A 222 10.83 -29.13 16.54
N ASP A 223 10.11 -29.92 15.76
CA ASP A 223 8.72 -30.24 16.06
C ASP A 223 8.68 -31.21 17.23
N ARG A 224 8.03 -30.85 18.32
CA ARG A 224 8.05 -31.64 19.57
C ARG A 224 7.16 -32.87 19.52
N LEU A 225 6.24 -32.95 18.56
CA LEU A 225 5.37 -34.11 18.39
C LEU A 225 6.06 -35.18 17.57
N SER A 226 6.73 -34.81 16.49
CA SER A 226 7.44 -35.75 15.60
C SER A 226 8.92 -35.92 15.93
N GLY A 227 9.54 -34.96 16.60
CA GLY A 227 11.00 -34.90 16.81
C GLY A 227 11.78 -34.47 15.56
N GLU A 228 11.12 -34.14 14.48
CA GLU A 228 11.75 -33.74 13.22
C GLU A 228 12.18 -32.28 13.20
N TRP A 229 13.25 -32.01 12.42
CA TRP A 229 13.81 -30.67 12.29
C TRP A 229 13.47 -30.03 10.96
N TYR A 230 13.19 -28.72 11.01
CA TYR A 230 12.81 -27.93 9.84
C TYR A 230 13.49 -26.56 9.81
N VAL A 231 13.88 -26.12 8.62
CA VAL A 231 14.21 -24.71 8.35
C VAL A 231 12.92 -23.96 8.06
N HIS A 232 12.66 -22.88 8.79
CA HIS A 232 11.46 -22.07 8.64
C HIS A 232 11.74 -20.64 8.16
N GLY A 233 12.95 -20.14 8.36
CA GLY A 233 13.32 -18.81 7.91
C GLY A 233 14.81 -18.60 7.71
N VAL A 234 15.15 -17.48 7.07
CA VAL A 234 16.52 -17.09 6.77
C VAL A 234 16.75 -15.67 7.29
N PHE A 235 17.81 -15.46 8.04
CA PHE A 235 18.27 -14.14 8.43
C PHE A 235 19.09 -13.54 7.29
N ALA A 236 18.92 -12.21 7.05
CA ALA A 236 19.71 -11.45 6.09
C ALA A 236 21.00 -10.92 6.73
#